data_d4346613451452ad40c33db681b9f5a0
#
_entry.id   d4346613451452ad40c33db681b9f5a0
#
_cell.length_a   1.000
_cell.length_b   1.000
_cell.length_c   1.000
_cell.angle_alpha   90.00
_cell.angle_beta   90.00
_cell.angle_gamma   90.00
#
_symmetry.space_group_name_H-M   'P 1'
#
loop_
_entity.id
_entity.type
_entity.pdbx_description
1 polymer ?
#
loop_
_entity_poly.entity_id
_entity_poly.type
_entity_poly.pdbx_seq_one_letter_code
_entity_poly.pdbx_strand_id
1 'polypeptide(L)' 'MGFKEARLSAGLTVQQVVKALKVSDASVYLWETGQMYPKTARLHEIADLYGCTVDELLKPRKEEK' A
#
# COMPACT_ATOMS: atom_id res chain seq x y z
N MET A 1 -8.73 -2.85 4.97
CA MET A 1 -8.23 -2.78 3.59
C MET A 1 -6.74 -2.99 3.64
N GLY A 2 -6.16 -3.69 2.73
CA GLY A 2 -4.72 -3.90 2.70
C GLY A 2 -4.08 -3.05 1.63
N PHE A 3 -2.77 -3.18 1.50
CA PHE A 3 -2.04 -2.40 0.51
C PHE A 3 -2.52 -2.68 -0.92
N LYS A 4 -2.73 -3.94 -1.24
CA LYS A 4 -3.16 -4.29 -2.59
C LYS A 4 -4.56 -3.76 -2.88
N GLU A 5 -5.47 -3.93 -1.94
CA GLU A 5 -6.83 -3.46 -2.13
C GLU A 5 -6.89 -1.94 -2.26
N ALA A 6 -6.10 -1.25 -1.44
CA ALA A 6 -6.05 0.20 -1.51
C ALA A 6 -5.50 0.66 -2.86
N ARG A 7 -4.47 -0.02 -3.34
CA ARG A 7 -3.89 0.31 -4.64
C ARG A 7 -4.91 0.13 -5.76
N LEU A 8 -5.59 -1.00 -5.74
CA LEU A 8 -6.58 -1.30 -6.77
C LEU A 8 -7.76 -0.34 -6.72
N SER A 9 -8.19 0.02 -5.51
CA SER A 9 -9.27 0.98 -5.35
C SER A 9 -8.88 2.35 -5.89
N ALA A 10 -7.60 2.69 -5.82
CA ALA A 10 -7.12 3.96 -6.35
C ALA A 10 -6.89 3.90 -7.86
N GLY A 11 -7.06 2.73 -8.47
CA GLY A 11 -6.87 2.57 -9.91
C GLY A 11 -5.41 2.58 -10.34
N LEU A 12 -4.51 2.16 -9.45
CA LEU A 12 -3.08 2.24 -9.73
C LEU A 12 -2.49 0.86 -10.01
N THR A 13 -1.55 0.84 -10.95
CA THR A 13 -0.76 -0.36 -11.18
C THR A 13 0.48 -0.33 -10.29
N VAL A 14 1.12 -1.49 -10.15
CA VAL A 14 2.37 -1.55 -9.39
C VAL A 14 3.40 -0.60 -9.99
N GLN A 15 3.47 -0.54 -11.32
CA GLN A 15 4.45 0.33 -11.97
C GLN A 15 4.19 1.80 -11.66
N GLN A 16 2.95 2.20 -11.58
CA GLN A 16 2.63 3.57 -11.22
C GLN A 16 3.05 3.90 -9.80
N VAL A 17 2.88 2.94 -8.90
CA VAL A 17 3.31 3.12 -7.51
C VAL A 17 4.82 3.21 -7.44
N VAL A 18 5.52 2.34 -8.17
CA VAL A 18 6.98 2.35 -8.23
C VAL A 18 7.49 3.73 -8.64
N LYS A 19 6.88 4.30 -9.67
CA LYS A 19 7.30 5.61 -10.15
C LYS A 19 6.98 6.72 -9.17
N ALA A 20 5.79 6.68 -8.60
CA ALA A 20 5.34 7.74 -7.72
C ALA A 20 6.13 7.78 -6.42
N LEU A 21 6.44 6.62 -5.87
CA LEU A 21 7.11 6.53 -4.57
C LEU A 21 8.62 6.31 -4.70
N LYS A 22 9.10 6.09 -5.92
CA LYS A 22 10.51 5.85 -6.19
C LYS A 22 11.04 4.66 -5.40
N VAL A 23 10.29 3.58 -5.46
CA VAL A 23 10.67 2.32 -4.81
C VAL A 23 10.74 1.23 -5.86
N SER A 24 11.27 0.07 -5.49
CA SER A 24 11.31 -1.05 -6.42
C SER A 24 9.96 -1.77 -6.42
N ASP A 25 9.68 -2.49 -7.49
CA ASP A 25 8.47 -3.29 -7.55
C ASP A 25 8.49 -4.40 -6.50
N ALA A 26 9.67 -4.91 -6.19
CA ALA A 26 9.80 -5.90 -5.14
C ALA A 26 9.30 -5.37 -3.80
N SER A 27 9.60 -4.11 -3.50
CA SER A 27 9.12 -3.51 -2.27
C SER A 27 7.59 -3.48 -2.22
N VAL A 28 6.98 -3.10 -3.32
CA VAL A 28 5.52 -3.02 -3.37
C VAL A 28 4.91 -4.41 -3.13
N TYR A 29 5.47 -5.43 -3.76
CA TYR A 29 4.96 -6.78 -3.56
C TYR A 29 5.16 -7.26 -2.12
N LEU A 30 6.28 -6.92 -1.51
CA LEU A 30 6.52 -7.32 -0.13
C LEU A 30 5.52 -6.67 0.81
N TRP A 31 5.16 -5.43 0.56
CA TRP A 31 4.13 -4.76 1.35
C TRP A 31 2.78 -5.45 1.17
N GLU A 32 2.46 -5.81 -0.06
CA GLU A 32 1.14 -6.39 -0.36
C GLU A 32 0.99 -7.80 0.17
N THR A 33 2.08 -8.53 0.26
CA THR A 33 2.04 -9.89 0.79
C THR A 33 2.22 -9.95 2.30
N GLY A 34 2.53 -8.81 2.93
CA GLY A 34 2.68 -8.76 4.37
C GLY A 34 4.04 -9.20 4.86
N GLN A 35 5.00 -9.40 3.96
CA GLN A 35 6.34 -9.82 4.35
C GLN A 35 7.17 -8.67 4.90
N MET A 36 6.85 -7.46 4.51
CA MET A 36 7.52 -6.26 4.98
C MET A 36 6.52 -5.15 5.14
N TYR A 37 6.82 -4.23 6.05
CA TYR A 37 6.01 -3.03 6.20
C TYR A 37 6.89 -1.83 5.89
N PRO A 38 6.34 -0.82 5.20
CA PRO A 38 7.12 0.40 4.95
C PRO A 38 7.32 1.17 6.25
N LYS A 39 8.31 2.04 6.24
CA LYS A 39 8.55 2.93 7.37
C LYS A 39 7.39 3.90 7.52
N THR A 40 7.25 4.45 8.73
CA THR A 40 6.14 5.34 9.03
C THR A 40 6.01 6.48 8.03
N ALA A 41 7.11 7.12 7.69
CA ALA A 41 7.06 8.22 6.72
C ALA A 41 6.55 7.74 5.37
N ARG A 42 6.96 6.54 4.97
CA ARG A 42 6.51 5.98 3.70
C ARG A 42 5.04 5.60 3.75
N LEU A 43 4.57 5.16 4.92
CA LEU A 43 3.15 4.84 5.08
C LEU A 43 2.27 6.05 4.77
N HIS A 44 2.67 7.22 5.23
CA HIS A 44 1.90 8.43 4.96
C HIS A 44 1.88 8.74 3.46
N GLU A 45 3.02 8.56 2.80
CA GLU A 45 3.09 8.79 1.36
C GLU A 45 2.21 7.82 0.59
N ILE A 46 2.21 6.57 1.01
CA ILE A 46 1.39 5.55 0.37
C ILE A 46 -0.09 5.86 0.56
N ALA A 47 -0.46 6.23 1.78
CA ALA A 47 -1.85 6.56 2.06
C ALA A 47 -2.32 7.73 1.22
N ASP A 48 -1.49 8.75 1.11
CA ASP A 48 -1.82 9.91 0.28
C ASP A 48 -2.00 9.51 -1.18
N LEU A 49 -1.08 8.69 -1.68
CA LEU A 49 -1.13 8.26 -3.07
C LEU A 49 -2.37 7.43 -3.35
N TYR A 50 -2.72 6.54 -2.42
CA TYR A 50 -3.85 5.64 -2.59
C TYR A 50 -5.17 6.29 -2.21
N GLY A 51 -5.14 7.48 -1.65
CA GLY A 51 -6.37 8.18 -1.28
C GLY A 51 -7.08 7.58 -0.08
N CYS A 52 -6.33 7.08 0.87
CA CYS A 52 -6.91 6.49 2.07
C CYS A 52 -6.07 6.91 3.28
N THR A 53 -6.47 6.46 4.45
CA THR A 53 -5.71 6.76 5.68
C THR A 53 -4.73 5.62 5.95
N VAL A 54 -3.71 5.93 6.76
CA VAL A 54 -2.76 4.89 7.19
C VAL A 54 -3.50 3.80 7.94
N ASP A 55 -4.47 4.18 8.74
CA ASP A 55 -5.30 3.24 9.47
C ASP A 55 -5.94 2.23 8.54
N GLU A 56 -6.50 2.71 7.45
CA GLU A 56 -7.15 1.84 6.48
C GLU A 56 -6.18 0.91 5.80
N LEU A 57 -4.96 1.39 5.54
CA LEU A 57 -3.94 0.53 4.95
C LEU A 57 -3.60 -0.64 5.84
N LEU A 58 -3.58 -0.41 7.13
CA LEU A 58 -3.14 -1.42 8.09
C LEU A 58 -4.26 -2.29 8.61
N LYS A 59 -5.50 -1.97 8.29
CA LYS A 59 -6.63 -2.76 8.78
C LYS A 59 -6.64 -4.15 8.19
N PRO A 60 -6.94 -5.16 9.00
CA PRO A 60 -7.09 -6.51 8.46
C PRO A 60 -8.33 -6.59 7.59
N ARG A 61 -8.38 -7.63 6.78
CA ARG A 61 -9.53 -7.85 5.93
C ARG A 61 -10.74 -8.16 6.78
N LYS A 62 -11.90 -7.84 6.22
CA LYS A 62 -13.13 -8.02 6.97
C LYS A 62 -13.35 -9.41 7.45
N GLU A 63 -13.07 -10.36 6.63
CA GLU A 63 -13.35 -11.75 6.97
C GLU A 63 -12.44 -12.29 8.04
N GLU A 64 -11.52 -11.48 8.48
CA GLU A 64 -10.56 -11.93 9.49
C GLU A 64 -10.90 -11.53 10.89
N LYS A 65 -12.01 -10.88 11.07
CA LYS A 65 -12.30 -10.41 12.40
C LYS A 65 -12.45 -11.46 13.41
#